data_99bfe63359b4373129c3e5be04c6394c
#
_entry.id   99bfe63359b4373129c3e5be04c6394c
#
_cell.length_a   1.000
_cell.length_b   1.000
_cell.length_c   1.000
_cell.angle_alpha   90.00
_cell.angle_beta   90.00
_cell.angle_gamma   90.00
#
_symmetry.space_group_name_H-M   'P 1'
#
loop_
_entity.id
_entity.type
_entity.pdbx_description
1 polymer ?
#
loop_
_entity_poly.entity_id
_entity_poly.type
_entity_poly.pdbx_seq_one_letter_code
_entity_poly.pdbx_strand_id
1 'polypeptide(L)'
;RIIGDKLYFIKGHLRKIFQYELSIPGDITSTWTSQGESGTFPLGDVTWGKNNMFFSSTGDKLFIFGHLQNEDNPTVGMLYRYNLTTAWDITSVNTTGDQQIMIVGYNQYSSDMDINWDGTEIIYINVDPETSVKSIMTIPLTTAWDLSTFNFATMIQQTISGYLPSNFAYLKKGGNEYLITSGSSTVKIFNKVGSNWQFLGD
;
A
#
# COMPACT_ATOMS: atom_id res chain seq x y z
N ARG A 1 0.25 -10.05 -3.33
CA ARG A 1 0.19 -9.25 -4.58
C ARG A 1 0.63 -10.07 -5.78
N ILE A 2 -0.02 -9.91 -6.92
CA ILE A 2 0.35 -10.55 -8.18
C ILE A 2 0.84 -9.47 -9.14
N ILE A 3 1.99 -9.75 -9.79
CA ILE A 3 2.60 -8.85 -10.78
C ILE A 3 3.13 -9.73 -11.91
N GLY A 4 2.43 -9.74 -13.06
CA GLY A 4 2.77 -10.64 -14.16
C GLY A 4 2.65 -12.10 -13.74
N ASP A 5 3.76 -12.84 -13.82
CA ASP A 5 3.91 -14.24 -13.40
C ASP A 5 4.34 -14.41 -11.95
N LYS A 6 4.55 -13.30 -11.22
CA LYS A 6 5.06 -13.33 -9.84
C LYS A 6 3.97 -13.13 -8.82
N LEU A 7 3.98 -13.93 -7.77
CA LEU A 7 3.10 -13.85 -6.62
C LEU A 7 3.92 -13.63 -5.35
N TYR A 8 3.55 -12.61 -4.59
CA TYR A 8 4.24 -12.21 -3.36
C TYR A 8 3.32 -12.33 -2.15
N PHE A 9 3.83 -12.92 -1.07
CA PHE A 9 3.16 -13.02 0.21
C PHE A 9 3.99 -12.41 1.33
N ILE A 10 3.38 -11.56 2.13
CA ILE A 10 3.95 -11.15 3.42
C ILE A 10 3.57 -12.19 4.47
N LYS A 11 4.55 -12.70 5.20
CA LYS A 11 4.34 -13.53 6.39
C LYS A 11 4.75 -12.72 7.62
N GLY A 12 3.79 -12.02 8.18
CA GLY A 12 3.99 -10.98 9.20
C GLY A 12 4.81 -11.46 10.39
N HIS A 13 4.46 -12.59 11.01
CA HIS A 13 5.19 -13.10 12.17
C HIS A 13 6.65 -13.50 11.89
N LEU A 14 7.02 -13.77 10.64
CA LEU A 14 8.40 -14.02 10.21
C LEU A 14 9.10 -12.74 9.76
N ARG A 15 8.38 -11.65 9.56
CA ARG A 15 8.88 -10.40 8.96
C ARG A 15 9.59 -10.64 7.64
N LYS A 16 9.00 -11.51 6.79
CA LYS A 16 9.56 -11.91 5.50
C LYS A 16 8.50 -11.84 4.41
N ILE A 17 8.98 -11.68 3.18
CA ILE A 17 8.18 -11.78 1.96
C ILE A 17 8.64 -13.02 1.20
N PHE A 18 7.68 -13.78 0.71
CA PHE A 18 7.89 -14.98 -0.10
C PHE A 18 7.51 -14.66 -1.53
N GLN A 19 8.31 -15.12 -2.47
CA GLN A 19 8.08 -15.00 -3.89
C GLN A 19 7.83 -16.36 -4.53
N TYR A 20 6.82 -16.42 -5.37
CA TYR A 20 6.48 -17.57 -6.18
C TYR A 20 6.32 -17.14 -7.63
N GLU A 21 6.62 -18.06 -8.55
CA GLU A 21 6.33 -17.92 -9.96
C GLU A 21 5.09 -18.73 -10.30
N LEU A 22 4.15 -18.12 -11.02
CA LEU A 22 2.93 -18.74 -11.51
C LEU A 22 3.21 -19.36 -12.89
N SER A 23 2.82 -20.60 -13.11
CA SER A 23 2.97 -21.25 -14.42
C SER A 23 2.12 -20.59 -15.52
N ILE A 24 1.06 -19.86 -15.12
CA ILE A 24 0.24 -19.03 -15.99
C ILE A 24 0.19 -17.63 -15.36
N PRO A 25 0.72 -16.59 -16.03
CA PRO A 25 0.72 -15.22 -15.49
C PRO A 25 -0.67 -14.74 -15.12
N GLY A 26 -0.81 -14.22 -13.88
CA GLY A 26 -2.07 -13.70 -13.35
C GLY A 26 -3.08 -14.77 -12.90
N ASP A 27 -2.85 -16.04 -13.17
CA ASP A 27 -3.76 -17.13 -12.77
C ASP A 27 -3.32 -17.73 -11.44
N ILE A 28 -3.97 -17.33 -10.35
CA ILE A 28 -3.71 -17.82 -8.99
C ILE A 28 -4.04 -19.33 -8.83
N THR A 29 -4.81 -19.91 -9.72
CA THR A 29 -5.15 -21.34 -9.69
C THR A 29 -4.10 -22.22 -10.37
N SER A 30 -3.16 -21.60 -11.07
CA SER A 30 -2.05 -22.30 -11.72
C SER A 30 -1.03 -22.84 -10.72
N THR A 31 -0.10 -23.65 -11.18
CA THR A 31 0.99 -24.18 -10.34
C THR A 31 1.93 -23.05 -9.88
N TRP A 32 2.34 -23.08 -8.62
CA TRP A 32 3.26 -22.13 -8.01
C TRP A 32 4.61 -22.77 -7.74
N THR A 33 5.67 -22.14 -8.19
CA THR A 33 7.05 -22.54 -7.91
C THR A 33 7.71 -21.52 -7.01
N SER A 34 8.23 -21.94 -5.85
CA SER A 34 8.94 -21.05 -4.94
C SER A 34 10.21 -20.51 -5.59
N GLN A 35 10.36 -19.19 -5.57
CA GLN A 35 11.56 -18.48 -6.04
C GLN A 35 12.45 -18.00 -4.89
N GLY A 36 11.98 -18.16 -3.64
CA GLY A 36 12.74 -17.79 -2.45
C GLY A 36 11.99 -16.85 -1.51
N GLU A 37 12.72 -16.31 -0.57
CA GLU A 37 12.22 -15.37 0.44
C GLU A 37 13.20 -14.21 0.65
N SER A 38 12.69 -13.07 1.14
CA SER A 38 13.52 -11.95 1.57
C SER A 38 14.32 -12.30 2.82
N GLY A 39 15.34 -11.50 3.12
CA GLY A 39 15.86 -11.39 4.49
C GLY A 39 14.77 -10.94 5.47
N THR A 40 15.09 -10.98 6.76
CA THR A 40 14.17 -10.50 7.81
C THR A 40 14.21 -8.97 7.87
N PHE A 41 13.06 -8.32 7.72
CA PHE A 41 12.96 -6.87 7.84
C PHE A 41 13.08 -6.43 9.31
N PRO A 42 13.95 -5.47 9.64
CA PRO A 42 14.15 -4.99 11.01
C PRO A 42 13.06 -3.97 11.40
N LEU A 43 11.81 -4.32 11.19
CA LEU A 43 10.70 -3.44 11.52
C LEU A 43 10.32 -3.63 13.01
N GLY A 44 10.99 -2.96 13.88
CA GLY A 44 10.75 -2.86 15.34
C GLY A 44 9.41 -3.39 15.88
N ASP A 45 8.67 -2.56 16.57
CA ASP A 45 7.36 -2.88 17.17
C ASP A 45 6.18 -2.75 16.18
N VAL A 46 6.44 -2.78 14.88
CA VAL A 46 5.37 -2.73 13.87
C VAL A 46 4.62 -4.05 13.85
N THR A 47 3.35 -4.01 14.22
CA THR A 47 2.49 -5.18 14.03
C THR A 47 2.14 -5.37 12.58
N TRP A 48 2.42 -6.56 12.10
CA TRP A 48 2.17 -7.01 10.74
C TRP A 48 0.72 -7.48 10.50
N GLY A 49 -0.20 -7.07 11.35
CA GLY A 49 -1.59 -7.55 11.27
C GLY A 49 -2.40 -7.00 10.09
N LYS A 50 -2.00 -5.85 9.55
CA LYS A 50 -2.65 -5.20 8.40
C LYS A 50 -1.57 -4.58 7.50
N ASN A 51 -0.72 -5.45 6.93
CA ASN A 51 0.39 -4.98 6.12
C ASN A 51 0.05 -5.02 4.65
N ASN A 52 0.35 -3.94 3.99
CA ASN A 52 0.34 -3.88 2.55
C ASN A 52 1.76 -3.74 2.02
N MET A 53 1.99 -4.32 0.84
CA MET A 53 3.23 -4.14 0.11
C MET A 53 2.93 -3.76 -1.33
N PHE A 54 3.76 -2.91 -1.88
CA PHE A 54 3.70 -2.53 -3.28
C PHE A 54 5.11 -2.27 -3.81
N PHE A 55 5.25 -2.38 -5.12
CA PHE A 55 6.50 -2.13 -5.82
C PHE A 55 6.40 -0.88 -6.66
N SER A 56 7.55 -0.23 -6.91
CA SER A 56 7.64 0.76 -7.98
C SER A 56 7.28 0.14 -9.33
N SER A 57 6.89 0.95 -10.29
CA SER A 57 6.58 0.48 -11.65
C SER A 57 7.76 -0.17 -12.35
N THR A 58 8.99 0.11 -11.90
CA THR A 58 10.24 -0.51 -12.38
C THR A 58 10.64 -1.75 -11.60
N GLY A 59 9.99 -2.03 -10.46
CA GLY A 59 10.27 -3.18 -9.60
C GLY A 59 11.56 -3.10 -8.78
N ASP A 60 12.30 -1.99 -8.86
CA ASP A 60 13.55 -1.79 -8.15
C ASP A 60 13.37 -1.26 -6.71
N LYS A 61 12.16 -0.88 -6.33
CA LYS A 61 11.77 -0.43 -4.99
C LYS A 61 10.58 -1.21 -4.47
N LEU A 62 10.68 -1.60 -3.21
CA LEU A 62 9.62 -2.23 -2.44
C LEU A 62 9.19 -1.28 -1.33
N PHE A 63 7.90 -1.12 -1.17
CA PHE A 63 7.30 -0.37 -0.09
C PHE A 63 6.54 -1.32 0.82
N ILE A 64 6.72 -1.16 2.12
CA ILE A 64 5.99 -1.92 3.14
C ILE A 64 5.34 -0.91 4.07
N PHE A 65 4.05 -1.03 4.20
CA PHE A 65 3.27 -0.27 5.16
C PHE A 65 2.91 -1.16 6.34
N GLY A 66 3.00 -0.64 7.54
CA GLY A 66 2.63 -1.32 8.77
C GLY A 66 2.23 -0.34 9.87
N HIS A 67 1.55 -0.84 10.89
CA HIS A 67 1.19 -0.06 12.07
C HIS A 67 2.27 -0.15 13.13
N LEU A 68 2.60 0.97 13.76
CA LEU A 68 3.26 0.93 15.06
C LEU A 68 2.23 0.46 16.10
N GLN A 69 2.51 -0.67 16.71
CA GLN A 69 1.79 -1.07 17.91
C GLN A 69 2.44 -0.39 19.10
N ASN A 70 2.12 0.85 19.32
CA ASN A 70 2.44 1.54 20.56
C ASN A 70 1.12 1.73 21.31
N GLU A 71 1.02 1.18 22.52
CA GLU A 71 -0.14 1.33 23.40
C GLU A 71 -0.46 2.82 23.65
N ASP A 72 0.57 3.68 23.63
CA ASP A 72 0.45 5.10 23.86
C ASP A 72 0.04 5.90 22.63
N ASN A 73 0.15 5.34 21.41
CA ASN A 73 -0.22 6.04 20.17
C ASN A 73 -0.69 5.09 19.05
N PRO A 74 -1.94 4.59 19.14
CA PRO A 74 -2.49 3.61 18.18
C PRO A 74 -2.76 4.20 16.77
N THR A 75 -2.42 5.48 16.54
CA THR A 75 -2.80 6.22 15.35
C THR A 75 -1.64 6.47 14.37
N VAL A 76 -0.57 5.71 14.48
CA VAL A 76 0.62 5.94 13.64
C VAL A 76 0.84 4.77 12.70
N GLY A 77 0.81 5.07 11.40
CA GLY A 77 1.26 4.17 10.35
C GLY A 77 2.70 4.46 9.99
N MET A 78 3.46 3.43 9.63
CA MET A 78 4.82 3.55 9.12
C MET A 78 4.88 3.01 7.70
N LEU A 79 5.43 3.81 6.80
CA LEU A 79 5.74 3.41 5.43
C LEU A 79 7.26 3.35 5.28
N TYR A 80 7.76 2.20 4.86
CA TYR A 80 9.17 1.94 4.63
C TYR A 80 9.43 1.72 3.15
N ARG A 81 10.54 2.22 2.65
CA ARG A 81 11.07 1.94 1.33
C ARG A 81 12.34 1.09 1.41
N TYR A 82 12.43 0.10 0.56
CA TYR A 82 13.57 -0.80 0.39
C TYR A 82 13.98 -0.84 -1.07
N ASN A 83 15.28 -0.92 -1.35
CA ASN A 83 15.79 -1.09 -2.70
C ASN A 83 16.02 -2.58 -3.00
N LEU A 84 15.72 -2.97 -4.23
CA LEU A 84 16.07 -4.28 -4.79
C LEU A 84 17.24 -4.10 -5.76
N THR A 85 18.24 -4.95 -5.66
CA THR A 85 19.39 -4.93 -6.61
C THR A 85 19.01 -5.58 -7.93
N THR A 86 18.01 -6.47 -7.93
CA THR A 86 17.41 -7.05 -9.12
C THR A 86 15.90 -6.75 -9.08
N ALA A 87 15.40 -6.08 -10.11
CA ALA A 87 13.98 -5.72 -10.17
C ALA A 87 13.07 -6.94 -10.04
N TRP A 88 12.01 -6.81 -9.20
CA TRP A 88 11.02 -7.85 -8.96
C TRP A 88 11.55 -9.14 -8.31
N ASP A 89 12.78 -9.15 -7.84
CA ASP A 89 13.38 -10.28 -7.12
C ASP A 89 13.48 -9.97 -5.63
N ILE A 90 12.57 -10.55 -4.84
CA ILE A 90 12.50 -10.29 -3.39
C ILE A 90 13.73 -10.81 -2.64
N THR A 91 14.47 -11.78 -3.20
CA THR A 91 15.70 -12.28 -2.58
C THR A 91 16.83 -11.26 -2.64
N SER A 92 16.72 -10.28 -3.55
CA SER A 92 17.70 -9.22 -3.77
C SER A 92 17.45 -7.96 -2.93
N VAL A 93 16.42 -7.95 -2.06
CA VAL A 93 16.06 -6.79 -1.27
C VAL A 93 17.11 -6.47 -0.20
N ASN A 94 17.50 -5.19 -0.13
CA ASN A 94 18.29 -4.70 1.00
C ASN A 94 17.35 -4.42 2.17
N THR A 95 17.35 -5.29 3.18
CA THR A 95 16.43 -5.22 4.32
C THR A 95 16.76 -4.13 5.33
N THR A 96 17.88 -3.41 5.21
CA THR A 96 18.18 -2.27 6.10
C THR A 96 17.20 -1.11 5.92
N GLY A 97 16.52 -1.04 4.76
CA GLY A 97 15.68 0.09 4.40
C GLY A 97 16.51 1.36 4.14
N ASP A 98 16.05 2.22 3.26
CA ASP A 98 16.74 3.48 2.97
C ASP A 98 15.90 4.71 3.28
N GLN A 99 14.58 4.56 3.35
CA GLN A 99 13.66 5.64 3.72
C GLN A 99 12.51 5.11 4.55
N GLN A 100 12.04 5.96 5.47
CA GLN A 100 10.82 5.72 6.23
C GLN A 100 10.10 7.03 6.47
N ILE A 101 8.77 6.97 6.50
CA ILE A 101 7.92 8.08 6.92
C ILE A 101 6.90 7.60 7.93
N MET A 102 6.59 8.47 8.88
CA MET A 102 5.53 8.27 9.84
C MET A 102 4.29 9.02 9.38
N ILE A 103 3.17 8.31 9.25
CA ILE A 103 1.90 8.89 8.83
C ILE A 103 1.05 9.13 10.07
N VAL A 104 1.08 10.36 10.57
CA VAL A 104 0.32 10.79 11.75
C VAL A 104 -1.16 10.92 11.39
N GLY A 105 -2.05 10.52 12.31
CA GLY A 105 -3.49 10.52 12.07
C GLY A 105 -3.98 9.31 11.28
N TYR A 106 -3.10 8.38 10.94
CA TYR A 106 -3.49 7.08 10.44
C TYR A 106 -4.08 6.27 11.60
N ASN A 107 -5.38 6.01 11.53
CA ASN A 107 -6.08 5.29 12.58
C ASN A 107 -5.94 3.76 12.37
N GLN A 108 -5.93 2.99 13.48
CA GLN A 108 -5.98 1.53 13.45
C GLN A 108 -7.17 0.94 12.65
N TYR A 109 -8.20 1.76 12.39
CA TYR A 109 -9.34 1.42 11.54
C TYR A 109 -9.10 1.77 10.07
N SER A 110 -8.00 2.50 9.75
CA SER A 110 -7.60 2.76 8.38
C SER A 110 -7.16 1.46 7.72
N SER A 111 -7.67 1.21 6.54
CA SER A 111 -7.69 -0.16 6.05
C SER A 111 -6.52 -0.51 5.18
N ASP A 112 -6.00 0.45 4.41
CA ASP A 112 -5.05 0.12 3.35
C ASP A 112 -4.31 1.37 2.84
N MET A 113 -3.18 1.16 2.19
CA MET A 113 -2.36 2.19 1.57
C MET A 113 -1.78 1.67 0.26
N ASP A 114 -1.67 2.53 -0.72
CA ASP A 114 -0.95 2.24 -1.98
C ASP A 114 -0.21 3.51 -2.46
N ILE A 115 0.70 3.36 -3.39
CA ILE A 115 1.28 4.46 -4.16
C ILE A 115 0.76 4.33 -5.59
N ASN A 116 0.42 5.45 -6.22
CA ASN A 116 -0.06 5.44 -7.60
C ASN A 116 1.03 4.92 -8.56
N TRP A 117 0.62 4.54 -9.76
CA TRP A 117 1.47 3.82 -10.71
C TRP A 117 2.79 4.53 -11.07
N ASP A 118 2.78 5.85 -11.11
CA ASP A 118 3.97 6.66 -11.43
C ASP A 118 4.77 7.11 -10.21
N GLY A 119 4.32 6.75 -9.00
CA GLY A 119 5.03 7.00 -7.77
C GLY A 119 4.93 8.42 -7.25
N THR A 120 4.00 9.21 -7.77
CA THR A 120 3.87 10.63 -7.44
C THR A 120 2.89 10.92 -6.31
N GLU A 121 2.11 9.92 -5.87
CA GLU A 121 1.10 10.10 -4.82
C GLU A 121 1.00 8.88 -3.92
N ILE A 122 0.93 9.11 -2.61
CA ILE A 122 0.51 8.12 -1.63
C ILE A 122 -0.99 8.26 -1.42
N ILE A 123 -1.72 7.15 -1.50
CA ILE A 123 -3.17 7.10 -1.33
C ILE A 123 -3.49 6.17 -0.18
N TYR A 124 -4.32 6.62 0.76
CA TYR A 124 -4.81 5.78 1.84
C TYR A 124 -6.22 6.17 2.29
N ILE A 125 -6.90 5.26 2.97
CA ILE A 125 -8.20 5.53 3.56
C ILE A 125 -8.01 5.80 5.05
N ASN A 126 -8.44 6.97 5.49
CA ASN A 126 -8.49 7.33 6.90
C ASN A 126 -9.91 7.24 7.45
N VAL A 127 -10.03 6.78 8.69
CA VAL A 127 -11.28 6.77 9.45
C VAL A 127 -11.06 7.60 10.71
N ASP A 128 -11.77 8.70 10.83
CA ASP A 128 -11.75 9.50 12.04
C ASP A 128 -12.38 8.71 13.19
N PRO A 129 -11.68 8.49 14.32
CA PRO A 129 -12.17 7.67 15.41
C PRO A 129 -13.33 8.29 16.18
N GLU A 130 -13.41 9.63 16.21
CA GLU A 130 -14.40 10.36 17.00
C GLU A 130 -15.71 10.50 16.22
N THR A 131 -15.62 10.82 14.93
CA THR A 131 -16.78 11.10 14.08
C THR A 131 -17.18 9.94 13.20
N SER A 132 -16.33 8.90 13.08
CA SER A 132 -16.45 7.80 12.10
C SER A 132 -16.51 8.28 10.64
N VAL A 133 -16.09 9.51 10.38
CA VAL A 133 -15.98 10.08 9.04
C VAL A 133 -14.82 9.41 8.32
N LYS A 134 -15.05 9.04 7.07
CA LYS A 134 -14.08 8.36 6.22
C LYS A 134 -13.62 9.29 5.12
N SER A 135 -12.36 9.20 4.81
CA SER A 135 -11.76 10.04 3.78
C SER A 135 -10.73 9.28 2.97
N ILE A 136 -10.73 9.53 1.67
CA ILE A 136 -9.59 9.23 0.82
C ILE A 136 -8.56 10.33 1.04
N MET A 137 -7.38 9.93 1.46
CA MET A 137 -6.24 10.82 1.67
C MET A 137 -5.28 10.63 0.50
N THR A 138 -4.90 11.72 -0.14
CA THR A 138 -3.92 11.72 -1.23
C THR A 138 -2.79 12.70 -0.86
N ILE A 139 -1.57 12.19 -0.84
CA ILE A 139 -0.40 12.99 -0.50
C ILE A 139 0.56 13.00 -1.69
N PRO A 140 0.75 14.14 -2.36
CA PRO A 140 1.70 14.28 -3.45
C PRO A 140 3.15 14.08 -2.98
N LEU A 141 3.93 13.40 -3.79
CA LEU A 141 5.39 13.35 -3.70
C LEU A 141 5.97 14.26 -4.80
N THR A 142 6.87 15.18 -4.45
CA THR A 142 7.48 16.07 -5.46
C THR A 142 8.49 15.35 -6.33
N THR A 143 9.02 14.24 -5.84
CA THR A 143 9.87 13.32 -6.62
C THR A 143 9.26 11.93 -6.55
N ALA A 144 9.01 11.32 -7.70
CA ALA A 144 8.38 10.01 -7.80
C ALA A 144 9.17 8.95 -7.01
N TRP A 145 8.46 8.14 -6.21
CA TRP A 145 9.02 7.05 -5.40
C TRP A 145 10.00 7.49 -4.30
N ASP A 146 10.10 8.79 -4.01
CA ASP A 146 10.99 9.34 -2.99
C ASP A 146 10.22 9.81 -1.77
N LEU A 147 10.22 8.98 -0.70
CA LEU A 147 9.52 9.28 0.54
C LEU A 147 10.06 10.52 1.28
N SER A 148 11.31 10.95 0.99
CA SER A 148 11.87 12.16 1.60
C SER A 148 11.16 13.44 1.13
N THR A 149 10.43 13.34 0.02
CA THR A 149 9.66 14.46 -0.56
C THR A 149 8.21 14.54 -0.07
N PHE A 150 7.85 13.67 0.86
CA PHE A 150 6.55 13.65 1.52
C PHE A 150 6.27 14.93 2.30
N ASN A 151 5.09 15.52 2.12
CA ASN A 151 4.69 16.73 2.82
C ASN A 151 3.21 16.69 3.20
N PHE A 152 2.92 16.59 4.49
CA PHE A 152 1.55 16.63 5.00
C PHE A 152 0.79 17.93 4.66
N ALA A 153 1.49 19.06 4.53
CA ALA A 153 0.84 20.34 4.21
C ALA A 153 0.18 20.36 2.82
N THR A 154 0.58 19.44 1.93
CA THR A 154 -0.01 19.31 0.58
C THR A 154 -1.05 18.20 0.48
N MET A 155 -1.39 17.58 1.62
CA MET A 155 -2.37 16.49 1.67
C MET A 155 -3.75 16.94 1.23
N ILE A 156 -4.37 16.15 0.37
CA ILE A 156 -5.74 16.33 -0.09
C ILE A 156 -6.61 15.32 0.63
N GLN A 157 -7.61 15.80 1.34
CA GLN A 157 -8.60 14.97 2.02
C GLN A 157 -9.94 15.06 1.31
N GLN A 158 -10.50 13.92 0.96
CA GLN A 158 -11.83 13.83 0.38
C GLN A 158 -12.71 12.91 1.21
N THR A 159 -13.75 13.46 1.82
CA THR A 159 -14.72 12.70 2.61
C THR A 159 -15.54 11.76 1.74
N ILE A 160 -15.74 10.53 2.23
CA ILE A 160 -16.58 9.51 1.60
C ILE A 160 -17.78 9.26 2.51
N SER A 161 -19.01 9.45 2.01
CA SER A 161 -20.20 9.24 2.82
C SER A 161 -20.66 7.77 2.83
N GLY A 162 -21.16 7.33 3.98
CA GLY A 162 -22.04 6.14 4.11
C GLY A 162 -21.38 4.76 3.99
N TYR A 163 -20.03 4.64 3.99
CA TYR A 163 -19.36 3.38 3.70
C TYR A 163 -18.07 3.19 4.51
N LEU A 164 -17.83 1.97 5.00
CA LEU A 164 -16.57 1.59 5.68
C LEU A 164 -15.77 0.68 4.74
N PRO A 165 -14.83 1.22 3.95
CA PRO A 165 -13.94 0.36 3.21
C PRO A 165 -13.03 -0.40 4.18
N SER A 166 -12.92 -1.72 3.98
CA SER A 166 -11.98 -2.57 4.70
C SER A 166 -10.64 -2.67 3.96
N ASN A 167 -10.69 -2.55 2.64
CA ASN A 167 -9.54 -2.61 1.76
C ASN A 167 -9.78 -1.73 0.54
N PHE A 168 -8.71 -1.37 -0.15
CA PHE A 168 -8.80 -0.80 -1.47
C PHE A 168 -7.71 -1.32 -2.41
N ALA A 169 -7.91 -1.13 -3.70
CA ALA A 169 -6.92 -1.37 -4.72
C ALA A 169 -6.87 -0.17 -5.66
N TYR A 170 -5.68 0.34 -5.91
CA TYR A 170 -5.43 1.31 -6.95
C TYR A 170 -5.21 0.60 -8.28
N LEU A 171 -5.82 1.13 -9.35
CA LEU A 171 -5.73 0.60 -10.70
C LEU A 171 -5.55 1.76 -11.70
N LYS A 172 -4.66 1.58 -12.68
CA LYS A 172 -4.53 2.46 -13.84
C LYS A 172 -4.88 1.70 -15.10
N LYS A 173 -5.83 2.22 -15.89
CA LYS A 173 -6.29 1.59 -17.15
C LYS A 173 -6.61 2.66 -18.19
N GLY A 174 -6.01 2.56 -19.37
CA GLY A 174 -6.31 3.47 -20.49
C GLY A 174 -6.05 4.95 -20.16
N GLY A 175 -5.05 5.26 -19.34
CA GLY A 175 -4.74 6.62 -18.89
C GLY A 175 -5.58 7.12 -17.73
N ASN A 176 -6.66 6.42 -17.36
CA ASN A 176 -7.48 6.74 -16.19
C ASN A 176 -6.99 6.02 -14.93
N GLU A 177 -7.19 6.67 -13.79
CA GLU A 177 -6.86 6.14 -12.46
C GLU A 177 -8.15 5.80 -11.72
N TYR A 178 -8.19 4.63 -11.11
CA TYR A 178 -9.33 4.13 -10.37
C TYR A 178 -8.92 3.69 -8.97
N LEU A 179 -9.80 3.95 -8.02
CA LEU A 179 -9.75 3.40 -6.68
C LEU A 179 -10.95 2.48 -6.49
N ILE A 180 -10.69 1.21 -6.25
CA ILE A 180 -11.71 0.20 -5.97
C ILE A 180 -11.67 -0.07 -4.49
N THR A 181 -12.73 0.22 -3.78
CA THR A 181 -12.82 0.00 -2.34
C THR A 181 -13.81 -1.10 -2.04
N SER A 182 -13.51 -1.96 -1.09
CA SER A 182 -14.42 -3.01 -0.63
C SER A 182 -14.76 -2.84 0.85
N GLY A 183 -15.99 -3.09 1.21
CA GLY A 183 -16.46 -3.18 2.59
C GLY A 183 -17.18 -4.48 2.84
N SER A 184 -17.93 -4.58 3.94
CA SER A 184 -18.58 -5.83 4.35
C SER A 184 -19.58 -6.40 3.33
N SER A 185 -20.21 -5.56 2.52
CA SER A 185 -21.26 -5.99 1.58
C SER A 185 -21.28 -5.20 0.26
N THR A 186 -20.38 -4.24 0.07
CA THR A 186 -20.37 -3.38 -1.11
C THR A 186 -18.96 -3.16 -1.64
N VAL A 187 -18.85 -2.99 -2.95
CA VAL A 187 -17.66 -2.54 -3.65
C VAL A 187 -17.98 -1.19 -4.25
N LYS A 188 -17.10 -0.20 -4.08
CA LYS A 188 -17.28 1.11 -4.68
C LYS A 188 -16.10 1.41 -5.61
N ILE A 189 -16.40 2.04 -6.73
CA ILE A 189 -15.41 2.44 -7.72
C ILE A 189 -15.39 3.96 -7.80
N PHE A 190 -14.21 4.51 -7.69
CA PHE A 190 -13.94 5.93 -7.89
C PHE A 190 -12.99 6.11 -9.07
N ASN A 191 -13.21 7.15 -9.85
CA ASN A 191 -12.31 7.61 -10.89
C ASN A 191 -11.64 8.90 -10.45
N LYS A 192 -10.37 9.06 -10.76
CA LYS A 192 -9.64 10.30 -10.48
C LYS A 192 -9.88 11.33 -11.57
N VAL A 193 -10.32 12.52 -11.18
CA VAL A 193 -10.50 13.68 -12.06
C VAL A 193 -9.77 14.88 -11.45
N GLY A 194 -8.65 15.24 -12.04
CA GLY A 194 -7.72 16.20 -11.43
C GLY A 194 -7.19 15.66 -10.10
N SER A 195 -7.37 16.42 -9.02
CA SER A 195 -6.94 16.02 -7.67
C SER A 195 -8.02 15.27 -6.87
N ASN A 196 -9.22 15.06 -7.41
CA ASN A 196 -10.37 14.52 -6.70
C ASN A 196 -10.76 13.14 -7.21
N TRP A 197 -11.30 12.34 -6.29
CA TRP A 197 -11.90 11.03 -6.58
C TRP A 197 -13.41 11.18 -6.77
N GLN A 198 -13.93 10.82 -7.94
CA GLN A 198 -15.36 10.85 -8.25
C GLN A 198 -15.94 9.45 -8.16
N PHE A 199 -17.00 9.29 -7.38
CA PHE A 199 -17.73 8.02 -7.29
C PHE A 199 -18.42 7.71 -8.61
N LEU A 200 -18.19 6.49 -9.14
CA LEU A 200 -18.79 6.03 -10.39
C LEU A 200 -19.97 5.09 -10.18
N GLY A 201 -19.97 4.33 -9.07
CA GLY A 201 -21.02 3.35 -8.79
C GLY A 201 -20.56 2.24 -7.83
N ASP A 202 -21.53 1.40 -7.47
CA ASP A 202 -21.38 0.18 -6.64
C ASP A 202 -21.20 -1.04 -7.53
#